data_722b857e6497bfb554754ea805760b91
#
_entry.id   722b857e6497bfb554754ea805760b91
#
_cell.length_a   1.000
_cell.length_b   1.000
_cell.length_c   1.000
_cell.angle_alpha   90.00
_cell.angle_beta   90.00
_cell.angle_gamma   90.00
#
_symmetry.space_group_name_H-M   'P 1'
#
loop_
_entity.id
_entity.type
_entity.pdbx_description
1 polymer ?
#
loop_
_entity_poly.entity_id
_entity_poly.type
_entity_poly.pdbx_seq_one_letter_code
_entity_poly.pdbx_strand_id
1 'polypeptide(L)'
;KEMAKKLRRLPVAELETPTVAMVGAPNVGKSSLVRSVSSGVPEVNNYPFTTRGVIMGHFFIEDRRHVVTDTPGLIFRVDEERNKIERLAIATLEHLPVCAVFVTDLSGLSGTSVEDQLALREELRERFASRRPWLDVASVS
;
A
#
# COMPACT_ATOMS: atom_id res chain seq x y z
N LYS A 1 11.02 13.44 13.21
CA LYS A 1 12.37 13.81 12.76
C LYS A 1 13.25 12.59 12.48
N GLU A 2 13.14 11.54 13.29
CA GLU A 2 13.85 10.29 13.02
C GLU A 2 13.39 9.67 11.71
N MET A 3 12.08 9.68 11.44
CA MET A 3 11.54 9.17 10.21
C MET A 3 12.05 9.96 8.99
N ALA A 4 12.11 11.29 9.10
CA ALA A 4 12.62 12.12 8.02
C ALA A 4 14.09 11.83 7.71
N LYS A 5 14.91 11.57 8.74
CA LYS A 5 16.31 11.19 8.54
C LYS A 5 16.43 9.83 7.85
N LYS A 6 15.59 8.87 8.24
CA LYS A 6 15.59 7.54 7.62
C LYS A 6 15.12 7.60 6.16
N LEU A 7 14.13 8.43 5.85
CA LEU A 7 13.68 8.65 4.48
C LEU A 7 14.80 9.23 3.61
N ARG A 8 15.60 10.14 4.15
CA ARG A 8 16.73 10.72 3.42
C ARG A 8 17.85 9.72 3.16
N ARG A 9 17.91 8.62 3.93
CA ARG A 9 18.92 7.57 3.73
C ARG A 9 18.51 6.54 2.69
N LEU A 10 17.26 6.56 2.23
CA LEU A 10 16.85 5.69 1.14
C LEU A 10 17.63 6.07 -0.12
N PRO A 11 18.01 5.08 -0.94
CA PRO A 11 18.68 5.37 -2.20
C PRO A 11 17.87 6.34 -3.04
N VAL A 12 18.54 7.31 -3.64
CA VAL A 12 17.89 8.32 -4.48
C VAL A 12 17.06 7.67 -5.57
N ALA A 13 17.57 6.58 -6.17
CA ALA A 13 16.85 5.85 -7.21
C ALA A 13 15.51 5.31 -6.73
N GLU A 14 15.41 4.89 -5.47
CA GLU A 14 14.12 4.41 -4.91
C GLU A 14 13.15 5.55 -4.66
N LEU A 15 13.65 6.72 -4.23
CA LEU A 15 12.81 7.90 -4.01
C LEU A 15 12.29 8.48 -5.32
N GLU A 16 13.10 8.38 -6.38
CA GLU A 16 12.72 8.91 -7.69
C GLU A 16 11.91 7.93 -8.53
N THR A 17 11.96 6.64 -8.20
CA THR A 17 11.21 5.63 -8.93
C THR A 17 9.73 5.72 -8.57
N PRO A 18 8.83 5.90 -9.56
CA PRO A 18 7.40 5.92 -9.26
C PRO A 18 6.96 4.61 -8.60
N THR A 19 6.23 4.74 -7.51
CA THR A 19 5.80 3.60 -6.71
C THR A 19 4.29 3.57 -6.58
N VAL A 20 3.73 2.38 -6.80
CA VAL A 20 2.31 2.10 -6.63
C VAL A 20 2.16 1.23 -5.38
N ALA A 21 1.38 1.70 -4.42
CA ALA A 21 1.13 0.96 -3.18
C ALA A 21 -0.28 0.38 -3.19
N MET A 22 -0.39 -0.93 -3.01
CA MET A 22 -1.68 -1.61 -2.86
C MET A 22 -2.12 -1.48 -1.40
N VAL A 23 -3.25 -0.86 -1.16
CA VAL A 23 -3.74 -0.49 0.16
C VAL A 23 -5.09 -1.15 0.41
N GLY A 24 -5.37 -1.55 1.63
CA GLY A 24 -6.65 -2.11 1.99
C GLY A 24 -6.57 -3.05 3.19
N ALA A 25 -7.68 -3.70 3.48
CA ALA A 25 -7.78 -4.67 4.57
C ALA A 25 -6.88 -5.88 4.32
N PRO A 26 -6.59 -6.67 5.37
CA PRO A 26 -5.85 -7.91 5.18
C PRO A 26 -6.62 -8.89 4.27
N ASN A 27 -5.91 -9.67 3.50
CA ASN A 27 -6.46 -10.77 2.70
C ASN A 27 -7.48 -10.36 1.62
N VAL A 28 -7.38 -9.15 1.11
CA VAL A 28 -8.28 -8.69 0.03
C VAL A 28 -7.70 -8.91 -1.36
N GLY A 29 -6.49 -9.47 -1.46
CA GLY A 29 -5.87 -9.75 -2.75
C GLY A 29 -4.78 -8.77 -3.16
N LYS A 30 -4.27 -7.96 -2.25
CA LYS A 30 -3.19 -7.01 -2.55
C LYS A 30 -1.93 -7.69 -3.08
N SER A 31 -1.49 -8.75 -2.40
CA SER A 31 -0.31 -9.51 -2.82
C SER A 31 -0.50 -10.15 -4.18
N SER A 32 -1.70 -10.66 -4.45
CA SER A 32 -2.03 -11.26 -5.75
C SER A 32 -1.95 -10.23 -6.87
N LEU A 33 -2.39 -9.00 -6.61
CA LEU A 33 -2.30 -7.92 -7.59
C LEU A 33 -0.85 -7.53 -7.85
N VAL A 34 -0.02 -7.49 -6.81
CA VAL A 34 1.41 -7.22 -6.99
C VAL A 34 2.02 -8.27 -7.90
N ARG A 35 1.71 -9.56 -7.69
CA ARG A 35 2.20 -10.62 -8.55
C ARG A 35 1.72 -10.51 -9.99
N SER A 36 0.45 -10.14 -10.17
CA SER A 36 -0.13 -10.00 -11.52
C SER A 36 0.49 -8.84 -12.30
N VAL A 37 0.78 -7.75 -11.62
CA VAL A 37 1.30 -6.53 -12.26
C VAL A 37 2.80 -6.65 -12.51
N SER A 38 3.52 -7.39 -11.68
CA SER A 38 4.98 -7.49 -11.79
C SER A 38 5.43 -8.15 -13.08
N SER A 39 6.48 -7.62 -13.69
CA SER A 39 7.07 -8.15 -14.93
C SER A 39 8.13 -9.21 -14.65
N GLY A 40 8.12 -9.83 -13.53
CA GLY A 40 9.05 -10.89 -13.15
C GLY A 40 8.59 -11.46 -11.83
N VAL A 41 9.47 -12.20 -11.15
CA VAL A 41 9.15 -12.74 -9.83
C VAL A 41 9.28 -11.64 -8.80
N PRO A 42 8.20 -11.29 -8.08
CA PRO A 42 8.31 -10.30 -7.02
C PRO A 42 9.15 -10.83 -5.86
N GLU A 43 9.76 -9.92 -5.13
CA GLU A 43 10.59 -10.26 -3.98
C GLU A 43 9.90 -9.84 -2.69
N VAL A 44 10.25 -10.50 -1.59
CA VAL A 44 9.82 -10.09 -0.26
C VAL A 44 10.87 -9.12 0.28
N ASN A 45 10.43 -7.92 0.64
CA ASN A 45 11.28 -6.90 1.23
C ASN A 45 10.63 -6.37 2.49
N ASN A 46 11.42 -5.82 3.38
CA ASN A 46 10.87 -5.22 4.57
C ASN A 46 10.12 -3.92 4.23
N TYR A 47 8.92 -3.79 4.77
CA TYR A 47 8.21 -2.52 4.66
C TYR A 47 9.03 -1.44 5.37
N PRO A 48 9.07 -0.19 4.87
CA PRO A 48 9.95 0.84 5.44
C PRO A 48 9.83 0.95 6.97
N PHE A 49 10.97 1.04 7.62
CA PHE A 49 11.11 1.24 9.07
C PHE A 49 10.62 0.06 9.93
N THR A 50 10.54 -1.14 9.36
CA THR A 50 10.07 -2.32 10.09
C THR A 50 10.76 -3.58 9.56
N THR A 51 10.62 -4.67 10.30
CA THR A 51 11.01 -6.01 9.84
C THR A 51 9.85 -6.75 9.20
N ARG A 52 8.70 -6.10 9.03
CA ARG A 52 7.53 -6.69 8.38
C ARG A 52 7.81 -6.89 6.89
N GLY A 53 7.80 -8.14 6.45
CA GLY A 53 8.00 -8.47 5.03
C GLY A 53 6.74 -8.18 4.21
N VAL A 54 6.92 -7.55 3.07
CA VAL A 54 5.85 -7.34 2.07
C VAL A 54 6.39 -7.67 0.70
N ILE A 55 5.49 -8.06 -0.21
CA ILE A 55 5.87 -8.35 -1.58
C ILE A 55 6.05 -7.06 -2.36
N MET A 56 7.15 -6.98 -3.11
CA MET A 56 7.43 -5.87 -4.03
C MET A 56 7.81 -6.42 -5.39
N GLY A 57 7.39 -5.75 -6.43
CA GLY A 57 7.74 -6.09 -7.79
C GLY A 57 7.98 -4.85 -8.63
N HIS A 58 8.28 -5.07 -9.91
CA HIS A 58 8.53 -4.01 -10.87
C HIS A 58 7.67 -4.21 -12.10
N PHE A 59 7.32 -3.11 -12.76
CA PHE A 59 6.72 -3.15 -14.08
C PHE A 59 7.23 -1.97 -14.89
N PHE A 60 7.05 -2.01 -16.19
CA PHE A 60 7.57 -0.99 -17.09
C PHE A 60 6.45 -0.39 -17.91
N ILE A 61 6.45 0.94 -18.01
CA ILE A 61 5.58 1.68 -18.92
C ILE A 61 6.50 2.52 -19.78
N GLU A 62 6.50 2.29 -21.10
CA GLU A 62 7.34 3.01 -22.07
C GLU A 62 8.82 3.01 -21.64
N ASP A 63 9.32 1.82 -21.27
CA ASP A 63 10.70 1.60 -20.82
C ASP A 63 11.05 2.26 -19.49
N ARG A 64 10.08 2.89 -18.83
CA ARG A 64 10.31 3.47 -17.51
C ARG A 64 9.92 2.47 -16.43
N ARG A 65 10.84 2.22 -15.51
CA ARG A 65 10.65 1.30 -14.40
C ARG A 65 9.73 1.91 -13.33
N HIS A 66 8.79 1.11 -12.87
CA HIS A 66 7.90 1.45 -11.75
C HIS A 66 7.98 0.34 -10.71
N VAL A 67 7.80 0.70 -9.45
CA VAL A 67 7.73 -0.26 -8.35
C VAL A 67 6.28 -0.43 -7.95
N VAL A 68 5.88 -1.66 -7.71
CA VAL A 68 4.57 -1.97 -7.12
C VAL A 68 4.81 -2.71 -5.82
N THR A 69 4.14 -2.29 -4.76
CA THR A 69 4.34 -2.89 -3.44
C THR A 69 3.02 -3.19 -2.76
N ASP A 70 2.99 -4.29 -2.01
CA ASP A 70 1.94 -4.50 -1.03
C ASP A 70 2.21 -3.61 0.17
N THR A 71 1.20 -3.39 0.99
CA THR A 71 1.34 -2.70 2.27
C THR A 71 0.71 -3.57 3.36
N PRO A 72 1.07 -3.34 4.63
CA PRO A 72 0.39 -4.04 5.72
C PRO A 72 -1.11 -3.76 5.71
N GLY A 73 -1.91 -4.79 5.98
CA GLY A 73 -3.36 -4.66 5.99
C GLY A 73 -3.84 -3.66 7.03
N LEU A 74 -4.84 -2.86 6.66
CA LEU A 74 -5.43 -1.87 7.54
C LEU A 74 -6.86 -2.26 7.88
N ILE A 75 -7.25 -2.04 9.13
CA ILE A 75 -8.61 -2.29 9.60
C ILE A 75 -9.23 -0.93 9.92
N PHE A 76 -10.53 -0.79 9.64
CA PHE A 76 -11.24 0.45 9.96
C PHE A 76 -11.41 0.55 11.47
N ARG A 77 -10.72 1.53 12.07
CA ARG A 77 -10.81 1.84 13.49
C ARG A 77 -10.15 3.20 13.74
N VAL A 78 -10.39 3.77 14.92
CA VAL A 78 -9.76 5.04 15.28
C VAL A 78 -8.25 4.87 15.42
N ASP A 79 -7.50 5.96 15.19
CA ASP A 79 -6.03 5.92 15.21
C ASP A 79 -5.48 5.40 16.53
N GLU A 80 -6.12 5.71 17.65
CA GLU A 80 -5.67 5.26 18.97
C GLU A 80 -5.69 3.74 19.12
N GLU A 81 -6.55 3.06 18.38
CA GLU A 81 -6.65 1.60 18.42
C GLU A 81 -5.75 0.91 17.41
N ARG A 82 -5.13 1.67 16.50
CA ARG A 82 -4.25 1.11 15.48
C ARG A 82 -2.92 0.69 16.07
N ASN A 83 -2.43 -0.49 15.66
CA ASN A 83 -1.13 -0.96 16.10
C ASN A 83 0.00 -0.23 15.38
N LYS A 84 1.26 -0.50 15.77
CA LYS A 84 2.43 0.15 15.19
C LYS A 84 2.54 -0.04 13.69
N ILE A 85 2.22 -1.23 13.20
CA ILE A 85 2.33 -1.54 11.76
C ILE A 85 1.30 -0.76 10.97
N GLU A 86 0.06 -0.69 11.46
CA GLU A 86 -0.98 0.09 10.82
C GLU A 86 -0.63 1.58 10.79
N ARG A 87 -0.15 2.12 11.90
CA ARG A 87 0.28 3.52 11.98
C ARG A 87 1.42 3.82 11.02
N LEU A 88 2.33 2.88 10.87
CA LEU A 88 3.45 3.01 9.96
C LEU A 88 2.99 2.99 8.51
N ALA A 89 2.04 2.14 8.17
CA ALA A 89 1.47 2.10 6.82
C ALA A 89 0.83 3.45 6.47
N ILE A 90 0.06 4.02 7.39
CA ILE A 90 -0.57 5.33 7.19
C ILE A 90 0.47 6.43 7.07
N ALA A 91 1.49 6.41 7.92
CA ALA A 91 2.57 7.40 7.86
C ALA A 91 3.32 7.34 6.53
N THR A 92 3.53 6.15 6.00
CA THR A 92 4.16 5.97 4.68
C THR A 92 3.32 6.60 3.58
N LEU A 93 2.00 6.40 3.62
CA LEU A 93 1.10 7.04 2.65
C LEU A 93 1.10 8.56 2.77
N GLU A 94 1.33 9.09 3.96
CA GLU A 94 1.39 10.54 4.17
C GLU A 94 2.70 11.15 3.66
N HIS A 95 3.80 10.45 3.82
CA HIS A 95 5.13 11.03 3.63
C HIS A 95 5.86 10.59 2.36
N LEU A 96 5.54 9.43 1.80
CA LEU A 96 6.18 8.97 0.59
C LEU A 96 5.36 9.30 -0.66
N PRO A 97 6.02 9.64 -1.77
CA PRO A 97 5.32 9.98 -3.02
C PRO A 97 4.85 8.72 -3.73
N VAL A 98 3.77 8.12 -3.26
CA VAL A 98 3.23 6.89 -3.83
C VAL A 98 1.86 7.14 -4.46
N CYS A 99 1.51 6.34 -5.47
CA CYS A 99 0.16 6.25 -5.99
C CYS A 99 -0.57 5.19 -5.16
N ALA A 100 -1.70 5.53 -4.58
CA ALA A 100 -2.46 4.58 -3.76
C ALA A 100 -3.48 3.85 -4.62
N VAL A 101 -3.44 2.51 -4.57
CA VAL A 101 -4.47 1.68 -5.20
C VAL A 101 -5.21 0.97 -4.07
N PHE A 102 -6.44 1.37 -3.83
CA PHE A 102 -7.25 0.77 -2.78
C PHE A 102 -7.95 -0.48 -3.32
N VAL A 103 -7.73 -1.61 -2.64
CA VAL A 103 -8.28 -2.90 -3.05
C VAL A 103 -9.42 -3.27 -2.12
N THR A 104 -10.61 -3.50 -2.68
CA THR A 104 -11.79 -3.95 -1.95
C THR A 104 -12.14 -5.36 -2.39
N ASP A 105 -12.31 -6.28 -1.44
CA ASP A 105 -12.76 -7.63 -1.72
C ASP A 105 -14.26 -7.72 -1.52
N LEU A 106 -14.98 -7.92 -2.61
CA LEU A 106 -16.44 -8.02 -2.60
C LEU A 106 -16.95 -9.45 -2.37
N SER A 107 -16.05 -10.44 -2.31
CA SER A 107 -16.43 -11.85 -2.16
C SER A 107 -16.87 -12.21 -0.75
N GLY A 108 -16.46 -11.44 0.24
CA GLY A 108 -16.70 -11.76 1.64
C GLY A 108 -15.73 -12.76 2.25
N LEU A 109 -14.74 -13.20 1.48
CA LEU A 109 -13.79 -14.23 1.92
C LEU A 109 -12.57 -13.69 2.67
N SER A 110 -12.38 -12.37 2.68
CA SER A 110 -11.20 -11.76 3.32
C SER A 110 -11.21 -11.80 4.84
N GLY A 111 -12.38 -11.96 5.45
CA GLY A 111 -12.53 -11.86 6.89
C GLY A 111 -12.90 -10.46 7.37
N THR A 112 -12.85 -9.47 6.48
CA THR A 112 -13.29 -8.11 6.77
C THR A 112 -14.56 -7.84 5.96
N SER A 113 -15.60 -7.33 6.61
CA SER A 113 -16.87 -7.07 5.91
C SER A 113 -16.66 -6.01 4.81
N VAL A 114 -17.48 -6.09 3.77
CA VAL A 114 -17.46 -5.08 2.71
C VAL A 114 -17.75 -3.70 3.29
N GLU A 115 -18.64 -3.61 4.25
CA GLU A 115 -18.98 -2.34 4.92
C GLU A 115 -17.75 -1.72 5.59
N ASP A 116 -16.98 -2.51 6.31
CA ASP A 116 -15.77 -2.03 6.98
C ASP A 116 -14.70 -1.64 5.96
N GLN A 117 -14.58 -2.39 4.88
CA GLN A 117 -13.66 -2.04 3.80
C GLN A 117 -14.02 -0.70 3.17
N LEU A 118 -15.30 -0.46 2.93
CA LEU A 118 -15.76 0.80 2.35
C LEU A 118 -15.59 1.97 3.32
N ALA A 119 -15.78 1.72 4.61
CA ALA A 119 -15.53 2.75 5.63
C ALA A 119 -14.06 3.13 5.69
N LEU A 120 -13.17 2.14 5.63
CA LEU A 120 -11.72 2.37 5.55
C LEU A 120 -11.35 3.15 4.29
N ARG A 121 -11.95 2.78 3.16
CA ARG A 121 -11.73 3.47 1.88
C ARG A 121 -12.08 4.95 1.99
N GLU A 122 -13.25 5.26 2.55
CA GLU A 122 -13.67 6.66 2.71
C GLU A 122 -12.72 7.44 3.60
N GLU A 123 -12.29 6.86 4.70
CA GLU A 123 -11.35 7.49 5.61
C GLU A 123 -10.03 7.83 4.90
N LEU A 124 -9.46 6.84 4.22
CA LEU A 124 -8.16 7.03 3.55
C LEU A 124 -8.28 7.94 2.34
N ARG A 125 -9.37 7.83 1.60
CA ARG A 125 -9.60 8.69 0.44
C ARG A 125 -9.71 10.16 0.84
N GLU A 126 -10.46 10.47 1.87
CA GLU A 126 -10.56 11.84 2.36
C GLU A 126 -9.20 12.37 2.83
N ARG A 127 -8.40 11.48 3.41
CA ARG A 127 -7.13 11.86 4.00
C ARG A 127 -6.03 12.05 2.96
N PHE A 128 -6.02 11.25 1.88
CA PHE A 128 -4.90 11.18 0.96
C PHE A 128 -5.19 11.51 -0.50
N ALA A 129 -6.42 11.37 -0.99
CA ALA A 129 -6.71 11.48 -2.42
C ALA A 129 -6.39 12.87 -2.99
N SER A 130 -6.44 13.92 -2.19
CA SER A 130 -6.07 15.27 -2.64
C SER A 130 -4.56 15.47 -2.78
N ARG A 131 -3.78 14.57 -2.19
CA ARG A 131 -2.30 14.68 -2.17
C ARG A 131 -1.62 13.63 -3.03
N ARG A 132 -2.30 12.54 -3.32
CA ARG A 132 -1.76 11.39 -4.03
C ARG A 132 -2.70 10.96 -5.12
N PRO A 133 -2.19 10.44 -6.24
CA PRO A 133 -3.06 9.74 -7.19
C PRO A 133 -3.72 8.57 -6.46
N TRP A 134 -5.01 8.39 -6.73
CA TRP A 134 -5.82 7.37 -6.08
C TRP A 134 -6.54 6.55 -7.13
N LEU A 135 -6.51 5.22 -7.00
CA LEU A 135 -7.23 4.32 -7.88
C LEU A 135 -7.94 3.27 -7.03
N ASP A 136 -9.16 2.93 -7.41
CA ASP A 136 -9.92 1.88 -6.75
C ASP A 136 -9.95 0.61 -7.59
N VAL A 137 -9.74 -0.54 -6.94
CA VAL A 137 -9.85 -1.85 -7.57
C VAL A 137 -10.76 -2.72 -6.73
N ALA A 138 -11.72 -3.38 -7.35
CA ALA A 138 -12.59 -4.34 -6.68
C ALA A 138 -12.20 -5.76 -7.08
N SER A 139 -12.08 -6.63 -6.10
CA SER A 139 -11.81 -8.04 -6.30
C SER A 139 -13.07 -8.84 -5.96
N VAL A 140 -13.35 -9.88 -6.78
CA VAL A 140 -14.53 -10.74 -6.56
C VAL A 140 -14.14 -12.22 -6.38
N SER A 141 -12.87 -12.50 -6.32
CA SER A 141 -12.40 -13.88 -6.19
C SER A 141 -12.06 -14.26 -4.77
#